data_1361ca6732562af555c2549777d4ad0f
#
_entry.id   1361ca6732562af555c2549777d4ad0f
#
_cell.length_a   1.000
_cell.length_b   1.000
_cell.length_c   1.000
_cell.angle_alpha   90.00
_cell.angle_beta   90.00
_cell.angle_gamma   90.00
#
_symmetry.space_group_name_H-M   'P 1'
#
loop_
_entity.id
_entity.type
_entity.pdbx_description
1 polymer ?
#
loop_
_entity_poly.entity_id
_entity_poly.type
_entity_poly.pdbx_seq_one_letter_code
_entity_poly.pdbx_strand_id
1 'polypeptide(L)'
;VTGTAAMLISALFISSLRKYITEDTISNFMDNRYNKRVGYLYSYAYLLMGFIYIPIQLFTITTIFRTIMPNLSLTWACIIGLILAISYTVISGISGANYVSKISCILMYALMAVGLFIVLVKTSGIPNMKANLAPSYFTPFSMPTKTWFSWFLTTLVAFLTMQAAIQPSLIAKDDSNARRGIVFGALLNLPCGFICALLGMACMTMNLDVQGISSMAFATVINTYCPPLLTSAIFASIGLIVICTLAGQLLAIGTIFRQLLQPVYNKNNFSDKKTLTITRVITFVYGLLTIIPTFAVQQSALNQLVTVLVACVTGPMFFSLLAGMYWKQMNSTAASWSIISGIVTGVIWVVTGMSAAWHPVYIILPVSSVVGFIVCKLTSKNGIAEV
;
A
#
# COMPACT_ATOMS: atom_id res chain seq x y z
N VAL A 1 3.58 2.50 -14.79
CA VAL A 1 2.49 3.07 -15.59
C VAL A 1 1.13 2.87 -14.92
N THR A 2 0.74 1.63 -14.53
CA THR A 2 -0.58 1.34 -13.90
C THR A 2 -0.79 2.13 -12.61
N GLY A 3 0.20 2.13 -11.71
CA GLY A 3 0.15 2.88 -10.46
C GLY A 3 0.04 4.39 -10.68
N THR A 4 0.79 4.93 -11.62
CA THR A 4 0.71 6.35 -11.97
C THR A 4 -0.67 6.74 -12.48
N ALA A 5 -1.25 5.95 -13.40
CA ALA A 5 -2.59 6.19 -13.93
C ALA A 5 -3.64 6.12 -12.81
N ALA A 6 -3.54 5.14 -11.92
CA ALA A 6 -4.44 4.99 -10.77
C ALA A 6 -4.34 6.18 -9.80
N MET A 7 -3.13 6.66 -9.50
CA MET A 7 -2.92 7.86 -8.67
C MET A 7 -3.48 9.12 -9.32
N LEU A 8 -3.26 9.34 -10.62
CA LEU A 8 -3.80 10.49 -11.33
C LEU A 8 -5.34 10.51 -11.31
N ILE A 9 -5.97 9.35 -11.48
CA ILE A 9 -7.42 9.24 -11.37
C ILE A 9 -7.87 9.49 -9.92
N SER A 10 -7.17 8.93 -8.93
CA SER A 10 -7.51 9.17 -7.51
C SER A 10 -7.44 10.66 -7.14
N ALA A 11 -6.53 11.42 -7.76
CA ALA A 11 -6.42 12.86 -7.56
C ALA A 11 -7.69 13.63 -7.96
N LEU A 12 -8.54 13.08 -8.84
CA LEU A 12 -9.82 13.67 -9.23
C LEU A 12 -10.85 13.57 -8.10
N PHE A 13 -10.76 12.53 -7.28
CA PHE A 13 -11.70 12.27 -6.19
C PHE A 13 -11.29 12.89 -4.85
N ILE A 14 -10.04 13.39 -4.73
CA ILE A 14 -9.52 13.84 -3.44
C ILE A 14 -10.28 15.00 -2.83
N SER A 15 -10.71 15.97 -3.63
CA SER A 15 -11.51 17.10 -3.13
C SER A 15 -12.87 16.65 -2.60
N SER A 16 -13.49 15.66 -3.26
CA SER A 16 -14.74 15.05 -2.77
C SER A 16 -14.50 14.27 -1.48
N LEU A 17 -13.43 13.46 -1.44
CA LEU A 17 -13.04 12.72 -0.23
C LEU A 17 -12.83 13.66 0.96
N ARG A 18 -12.09 14.76 0.79
CA ARG A 18 -11.85 15.76 1.84
C ARG A 18 -13.12 16.46 2.29
N LYS A 19 -14.07 16.70 1.38
CA LYS A 19 -15.37 17.31 1.70
C LYS A 19 -16.22 16.40 2.59
N TYR A 20 -16.20 15.11 2.33
CA TYR A 20 -17.02 14.12 3.06
C TYR A 20 -16.30 13.53 4.27
N ILE A 21 -14.97 13.37 4.21
CA ILE A 21 -14.15 12.90 5.31
C ILE A 21 -13.61 14.13 6.05
N THR A 22 -14.44 14.75 6.86
CA THR A 22 -14.10 15.94 7.66
C THR A 22 -13.29 15.60 8.90
N GLU A 23 -13.30 14.33 9.31
CA GLU A 23 -12.56 13.79 10.43
C GLU A 23 -11.34 12.98 9.93
N ASP A 24 -10.45 12.61 10.86
CA ASP A 24 -9.13 12.06 10.52
C ASP A 24 -9.14 10.70 9.79
N THR A 25 -10.30 10.01 9.72
CA THR A 25 -10.35 8.65 9.19
C THR A 25 -11.57 8.36 8.30
N ILE A 26 -11.35 7.47 7.31
CA ILE A 26 -12.45 6.91 6.50
C ILE A 26 -13.46 6.17 7.39
N SER A 27 -12.99 5.52 8.45
CA SER A 27 -13.86 4.81 9.40
C SER A 27 -14.85 5.75 10.09
N ASN A 28 -14.43 6.96 10.50
CA ASN A 28 -15.33 7.99 11.04
C ASN A 28 -16.35 8.44 10.00
N PHE A 29 -15.94 8.58 8.74
CA PHE A 29 -16.89 8.86 7.68
C PHE A 29 -17.94 7.75 7.55
N MET A 30 -17.52 6.47 7.61
CA MET A 30 -18.46 5.35 7.57
C MET A 30 -19.38 5.31 8.78
N ASP A 31 -18.90 5.65 9.99
CA ASP A 31 -19.69 5.79 11.20
C ASP A 31 -20.77 6.86 11.04
N ASN A 32 -20.36 8.05 10.61
CA ASN A 32 -21.25 9.21 10.50
C ASN A 32 -22.24 9.07 9.33
N ARG A 33 -21.81 8.47 8.22
CA ARG A 33 -22.63 8.31 7.01
C ARG A 33 -23.64 7.17 7.12
N TYR A 34 -23.28 6.10 7.81
CA TYR A 34 -24.07 4.89 7.91
C TYR A 34 -24.44 4.57 9.37
N ASN A 35 -23.56 3.96 10.10
CA ASN A 35 -23.63 3.68 11.52
C ASN A 35 -22.31 3.08 12.04
N LYS A 36 -22.17 2.95 13.36
CA LYS A 36 -20.99 2.39 14.03
C LYS A 36 -20.63 0.97 13.56
N ARG A 37 -21.62 0.16 13.14
CA ARG A 37 -21.33 -1.21 12.65
C ARG A 37 -20.54 -1.18 11.34
N VAL A 38 -20.90 -0.29 10.41
CA VAL A 38 -20.18 -0.15 9.13
C VAL A 38 -18.78 0.41 9.36
N GLY A 39 -18.62 1.39 10.24
CA GLY A 39 -17.31 1.91 10.62
C GLY A 39 -16.42 0.85 11.28
N TYR A 40 -16.96 0.01 12.15
CA TYR A 40 -16.22 -1.12 12.72
C TYR A 40 -15.83 -2.14 11.66
N LEU A 41 -16.73 -2.49 10.72
CA LEU A 41 -16.39 -3.39 9.61
C LEU A 41 -15.22 -2.84 8.78
N TYR A 42 -15.26 -1.54 8.45
CA TYR A 42 -14.14 -0.89 7.76
C TYR A 42 -12.86 -0.97 8.59
N SER A 43 -12.93 -0.64 9.87
CA SER A 43 -11.77 -0.63 10.77
C SER A 43 -11.12 -2.01 10.87
N TYR A 44 -11.91 -3.06 11.11
CA TYR A 44 -11.39 -4.43 11.20
C TYR A 44 -10.80 -4.92 9.87
N ALA A 45 -11.46 -4.61 8.76
CA ALA A 45 -10.93 -4.94 7.45
C ALA A 45 -9.59 -4.20 7.18
N TYR A 46 -9.48 -2.93 7.57
CA TYR A 46 -8.22 -2.19 7.45
C TYR A 46 -7.11 -2.74 8.36
N LEU A 47 -7.43 -3.15 9.58
CA LEU A 47 -6.48 -3.85 10.46
C LEU A 47 -6.04 -5.17 9.85
N LEU A 48 -6.97 -5.97 9.28
CA LEU A 48 -6.60 -7.20 8.57
C LEU A 48 -5.64 -6.91 7.41
N MET A 49 -5.87 -5.84 6.66
CA MET A 49 -4.98 -5.42 5.59
C MET A 49 -3.57 -5.09 6.11
N GLY A 50 -3.45 -4.49 7.29
CA GLY A 50 -2.14 -4.23 7.91
C GLY A 50 -1.34 -5.50 8.17
N PHE A 51 -2.00 -6.60 8.58
CA PHE A 51 -1.35 -7.91 8.73
C PHE A 51 -0.84 -8.50 7.41
N ILE A 52 -1.33 -8.00 6.28
CA ILE A 52 -0.88 -8.40 4.94
C ILE A 52 0.23 -7.46 4.44
N TYR A 53 0.04 -6.16 4.62
CA TYR A 53 0.89 -5.14 4.01
C TYR A 53 2.19 -4.88 4.77
N ILE A 54 2.16 -4.88 6.10
CA ILE A 54 3.35 -4.65 6.94
C ILE A 54 4.43 -5.73 6.74
N PRO A 55 4.11 -7.03 6.70
CA PRO A 55 5.07 -8.10 6.41
C PRO A 55 5.89 -7.89 5.14
N ILE A 56 5.28 -7.32 4.10
CA ILE A 56 5.95 -7.06 2.83
C ILE A 56 7.02 -5.98 2.98
N GLN A 57 6.68 -4.92 3.71
CA GLN A 57 7.62 -3.83 3.98
C GLN A 57 8.77 -4.34 4.86
N LEU A 58 8.46 -5.13 5.90
CA LEU A 58 9.47 -5.77 6.74
C LEU A 58 10.39 -6.68 5.93
N PHE A 59 9.81 -7.47 5.02
CA PHE A 59 10.58 -8.32 4.14
C PHE A 59 11.54 -7.52 3.23
N THR A 60 11.07 -6.41 2.68
CA THR A 60 11.91 -5.52 1.87
C THR A 60 13.07 -4.94 2.68
N ILE A 61 12.82 -4.46 3.90
CA ILE A 61 13.86 -3.99 4.81
C ILE A 61 14.87 -5.10 5.12
N THR A 62 14.38 -6.30 5.39
CA THR A 62 15.21 -7.46 5.67
C THR A 62 16.12 -7.83 4.51
N THR A 63 15.61 -7.78 3.28
CA THR A 63 16.40 -8.02 2.07
C THR A 63 17.52 -6.98 1.95
N ILE A 64 17.21 -5.70 2.19
CA ILE A 64 18.21 -4.62 2.17
C ILE A 64 19.28 -4.85 3.24
N PHE A 65 18.90 -5.14 4.49
CA PHE A 65 19.87 -5.39 5.55
C PHE A 65 20.77 -6.58 5.25
N ARG A 66 20.21 -7.67 4.74
CA ARG A 66 21.00 -8.85 4.38
C ARG A 66 21.91 -8.64 3.17
N THR A 67 21.56 -7.73 2.28
CA THR A 67 22.44 -7.33 1.18
C THR A 67 23.66 -6.55 1.68
N ILE A 68 23.48 -5.70 2.70
CA ILE A 68 24.56 -4.91 3.31
C ILE A 68 25.34 -5.76 4.33
N MET A 69 24.64 -6.61 5.08
CA MET A 69 25.15 -7.44 6.18
C MET A 69 24.76 -8.91 5.95
N PRO A 70 25.48 -9.67 5.10
CA PRO A 70 25.09 -11.04 4.70
C PRO A 70 24.94 -12.02 5.87
N ASN A 71 25.68 -11.79 6.96
CA ASN A 71 25.65 -12.65 8.15
C ASN A 71 24.46 -12.37 9.09
N LEU A 72 23.65 -11.33 8.81
CA LEU A 72 22.49 -10.98 9.63
C LEU A 72 21.36 -11.99 9.40
N SER A 73 20.86 -12.62 10.47
CA SER A 73 19.75 -13.55 10.35
C SER A 73 18.46 -12.81 9.94
N LEU A 74 17.56 -13.52 9.26
CA LEU A 74 16.26 -13.00 8.82
C LEU A 74 15.49 -12.41 10.00
N THR A 75 15.46 -13.11 11.13
CA THR A 75 14.75 -12.71 12.34
C THR A 75 15.27 -11.39 12.90
N TRP A 76 16.59 -11.26 13.05
CA TRP A 76 17.18 -10.02 13.57
C TRP A 76 16.98 -8.84 12.62
N ALA A 77 17.09 -9.07 11.31
CA ALA A 77 16.81 -8.02 10.32
C ALA A 77 15.36 -7.53 10.38
N CYS A 78 14.38 -8.43 10.54
CA CYS A 78 12.98 -8.07 10.75
C CYS A 78 12.77 -7.26 12.03
N ILE A 79 13.35 -7.73 13.14
CA ILE A 79 13.20 -7.06 14.46
C ILE A 79 13.81 -5.67 14.41
N ILE A 80 15.03 -5.52 13.89
CA ILE A 80 15.70 -4.23 13.76
C ILE A 80 14.87 -3.29 12.88
N GLY A 81 14.41 -3.76 11.72
CA GLY A 81 13.59 -2.96 10.81
C GLY A 81 12.30 -2.46 11.46
N LEU A 82 11.62 -3.33 12.22
CA LEU A 82 10.39 -2.96 12.93
C LEU A 82 10.67 -1.98 14.07
N ILE A 83 11.70 -2.20 14.87
CA ILE A 83 12.09 -1.30 15.96
C ILE A 83 12.42 0.09 15.39
N LEU A 84 13.18 0.16 14.29
CA LEU A 84 13.49 1.41 13.62
C LEU A 84 12.23 2.13 13.13
N ALA A 85 11.29 1.41 12.49
CA ALA A 85 10.03 1.99 12.02
C ALA A 85 9.16 2.49 13.17
N ILE A 86 9.04 1.73 14.25
CA ILE A 86 8.24 2.12 15.42
C ILE A 86 8.89 3.31 16.13
N SER A 87 10.20 3.27 16.39
CA SER A 87 10.94 4.37 17.01
C SER A 87 10.77 5.64 16.20
N TYR A 88 10.92 5.53 14.88
CA TYR A 88 10.69 6.63 13.97
C TYR A 88 9.24 7.16 14.05
N THR A 89 8.24 6.27 14.05
CA THR A 89 6.82 6.65 14.18
C THR A 89 6.52 7.39 15.48
N VAL A 90 7.08 6.91 16.59
CA VAL A 90 6.87 7.50 17.93
C VAL A 90 7.54 8.87 18.06
N ILE A 91 8.75 9.02 17.52
CA ILE A 91 9.55 10.25 17.67
C ILE A 91 9.08 11.34 16.69
N SER A 92 8.89 10.97 15.42
CA SER A 92 8.67 11.96 14.37
C SER A 92 7.22 12.42 14.23
N GLY A 93 6.26 11.58 14.61
CA GLY A 93 4.86 11.81 14.28
C GLY A 93 4.63 12.00 12.76
N ILE A 94 3.45 12.48 12.36
CA ILE A 94 3.08 12.63 10.94
C ILE A 94 3.93 13.70 10.23
N SER A 95 4.17 14.82 10.88
CA SER A 95 4.91 15.95 10.27
C SER A 95 6.38 15.62 10.05
N GLY A 96 7.03 15.01 11.04
CA GLY A 96 8.43 14.58 10.91
C GLY A 96 8.59 13.47 9.89
N ALA A 97 7.66 12.51 9.85
CA ALA A 97 7.62 11.46 8.86
C ALA A 97 7.57 12.01 7.42
N ASN A 98 6.73 13.00 7.18
CA ASN A 98 6.63 13.64 5.87
C ASN A 98 7.92 14.40 5.47
N TYR A 99 8.59 15.05 6.43
CA TYR A 99 9.83 15.78 6.15
C TYR A 99 10.98 14.84 5.76
N VAL A 100 11.20 13.79 6.55
CA VAL A 100 12.24 12.79 6.27
C VAL A 100 11.94 12.04 4.98
N SER A 101 10.67 11.70 4.71
CA SER A 101 10.28 11.05 3.46
C SER A 101 10.63 11.89 2.22
N LYS A 102 10.47 13.21 2.28
CA LYS A 102 10.86 14.10 1.17
C LYS A 102 12.36 14.06 0.89
N ILE A 103 13.18 14.19 1.94
CA ILE A 103 14.65 14.16 1.81
C ILE A 103 15.09 12.78 1.30
N SER A 104 14.58 11.70 1.90
CA SER A 104 14.91 10.34 1.50
C SER A 104 14.52 10.04 0.05
N CYS A 105 13.37 10.56 -0.40
CA CYS A 105 12.93 10.43 -1.78
C CYS A 105 13.90 11.09 -2.76
N ILE A 106 14.29 12.34 -2.51
CA ILE A 106 15.25 13.07 -3.35
C ILE A 106 16.59 12.32 -3.40
N LEU A 107 17.07 11.90 -2.23
CA LEU A 107 18.34 11.17 -2.12
C LEU A 107 18.29 9.84 -2.88
N MET A 108 17.22 9.07 -2.71
CA MET A 108 17.01 7.81 -3.43
C MET A 108 17.04 8.03 -4.94
N TYR A 109 16.30 9.01 -5.46
CA TYR A 109 16.27 9.28 -6.91
C TYR A 109 17.64 9.66 -7.46
N ALA A 110 18.35 10.55 -6.76
CA ALA A 110 19.70 10.97 -7.15
C ALA A 110 20.68 9.78 -7.19
N LEU A 111 20.70 8.99 -6.13
CA LEU A 111 21.60 7.84 -6.03
C LEU A 111 21.24 6.72 -7.02
N MET A 112 19.95 6.43 -7.21
CA MET A 112 19.50 5.45 -8.19
C MET A 112 19.80 5.88 -9.63
N ALA A 113 19.68 7.18 -9.95
CA ALA A 113 20.04 7.71 -11.26
C ALA A 113 21.55 7.55 -11.54
N VAL A 114 22.40 7.85 -10.54
CA VAL A 114 23.85 7.64 -10.64
C VAL A 114 24.16 6.13 -10.79
N GLY A 115 23.52 5.28 -9.99
CA GLY A 115 23.67 3.82 -10.09
C GLY A 115 23.28 3.30 -11.47
N LEU A 116 22.13 3.71 -11.98
CA LEU A 116 21.69 3.37 -13.35
C LEU A 116 22.70 3.82 -14.40
N PHE A 117 23.20 5.06 -14.30
CA PHE A 117 24.19 5.57 -15.26
C PHE A 117 25.44 4.69 -15.29
N ILE A 118 25.99 4.33 -14.12
CA ILE A 118 27.18 3.45 -14.03
C ILE A 118 26.88 2.07 -14.62
N VAL A 119 25.72 1.49 -14.31
CA VAL A 119 25.31 0.19 -14.87
C VAL A 119 25.22 0.26 -16.38
N LEU A 120 24.55 1.27 -16.93
CA LEU A 120 24.40 1.43 -18.39
C LEU A 120 25.76 1.57 -19.08
N VAL A 121 26.68 2.35 -18.53
CA VAL A 121 28.02 2.51 -19.08
C VAL A 121 28.76 1.16 -19.08
N LYS A 122 28.74 0.43 -17.96
CA LYS A 122 29.46 -0.85 -17.83
C LYS A 122 28.85 -2.02 -18.60
N THR A 123 27.55 -1.95 -18.90
CA THR A 123 26.83 -3.02 -19.62
C THR A 123 26.62 -2.72 -21.11
N SER A 124 27.27 -1.69 -21.66
CA SER A 124 27.07 -1.18 -23.02
C SER A 124 25.63 -0.70 -23.30
N GLY A 125 24.89 -0.41 -22.25
CA GLY A 125 23.62 0.32 -22.26
C GLY A 125 22.47 -0.33 -23.05
N ILE A 126 21.58 0.53 -23.51
CA ILE A 126 20.37 0.12 -24.25
C ILE A 126 20.68 -0.68 -25.54
N PRO A 127 21.73 -0.37 -26.32
CA PRO A 127 22.06 -1.16 -27.50
C PRO A 127 22.30 -2.64 -27.19
N ASN A 128 23.06 -2.93 -26.13
CA ASN A 128 23.31 -4.31 -25.70
C ASN A 128 22.04 -5.01 -25.20
N MET A 129 21.17 -4.29 -24.49
CA MET A 129 19.86 -4.82 -24.08
C MET A 129 19.00 -5.18 -25.30
N LYS A 130 18.95 -4.32 -26.34
CA LYS A 130 18.20 -4.59 -27.56
C LYS A 130 18.74 -5.76 -28.37
N ALA A 131 20.03 -6.02 -28.31
CA ALA A 131 20.66 -7.16 -29.00
C ALA A 131 20.36 -8.51 -28.30
N ASN A 132 20.20 -8.51 -26.98
CA ASN A 132 20.11 -9.74 -26.19
C ASN A 132 18.73 -10.03 -25.58
N LEU A 133 17.81 -9.06 -25.59
CA LEU A 133 16.46 -9.24 -25.04
C LEU A 133 15.41 -9.25 -26.16
N ALA A 134 14.33 -10.00 -25.94
CA ALA A 134 13.21 -10.05 -26.87
C ALA A 134 12.60 -8.65 -27.08
N PRO A 135 12.13 -8.31 -28.30
CA PRO A 135 11.51 -7.00 -28.60
C PRO A 135 10.34 -6.62 -27.68
N SER A 136 9.67 -7.61 -27.10
CA SER A 136 8.57 -7.43 -26.14
C SER A 136 8.96 -6.64 -24.89
N TYR A 137 10.23 -6.68 -24.46
CA TYR A 137 10.73 -5.89 -23.32
C TYR A 137 10.74 -4.38 -23.59
N PHE A 138 10.79 -3.99 -24.87
CA PHE A 138 10.81 -2.58 -25.28
C PHE A 138 9.46 -2.09 -25.81
N THR A 139 8.45 -2.97 -25.80
CA THR A 139 7.11 -2.63 -26.27
C THR A 139 6.23 -2.25 -25.08
N PRO A 140 5.67 -1.04 -25.03
CA PRO A 140 4.66 -0.68 -24.02
C PRO A 140 3.50 -1.67 -24.09
N PHE A 141 2.99 -2.06 -22.92
CA PHE A 141 1.84 -2.97 -22.81
C PHE A 141 2.07 -4.41 -23.35
N SER A 142 3.31 -4.89 -23.39
CA SER A 142 3.61 -6.30 -23.72
C SER A 142 3.01 -7.30 -22.71
N MET A 143 2.70 -6.85 -21.50
CA MET A 143 2.01 -7.64 -20.47
C MET A 143 0.55 -7.91 -20.89
N PRO A 144 0.00 -9.12 -20.62
CA PRO A 144 -1.39 -9.42 -20.92
C PRO A 144 -2.35 -8.37 -20.34
N THR A 145 -3.29 -7.88 -21.16
CA THR A 145 -4.22 -6.80 -20.81
C THR A 145 -4.97 -7.08 -19.51
N LYS A 146 -5.37 -8.35 -19.29
CA LYS A 146 -6.02 -8.77 -18.02
C LYS A 146 -5.15 -8.50 -16.78
N THR A 147 -3.84 -8.74 -16.86
CA THR A 147 -2.91 -8.52 -15.74
C THR A 147 -2.69 -7.03 -15.51
N TRP A 148 -2.44 -6.30 -16.59
CA TRP A 148 -2.28 -4.84 -16.53
C TRP A 148 -3.50 -4.15 -15.92
N PHE A 149 -4.70 -4.52 -16.37
CA PHE A 149 -5.94 -3.91 -15.92
C PHE A 149 -6.29 -4.30 -14.48
N SER A 150 -5.98 -5.55 -14.04
CA SER A 150 -6.16 -5.93 -12.65
C SER A 150 -5.26 -5.14 -11.70
N TRP A 151 -4.02 -4.91 -12.07
CA TRP A 151 -3.10 -4.10 -11.26
C TRP A 151 -3.54 -2.63 -11.21
N PHE A 152 -4.02 -2.10 -12.35
CA PHE A 152 -4.59 -0.76 -12.39
C PHE A 152 -5.80 -0.62 -11.45
N LEU A 153 -6.78 -1.52 -11.56
CA LEU A 153 -7.98 -1.50 -10.71
C LEU A 153 -7.63 -1.67 -9.24
N THR A 154 -6.80 -2.64 -8.89
CA THR A 154 -6.39 -2.87 -7.50
C THR A 154 -5.71 -1.65 -6.91
N THR A 155 -4.81 -1.02 -7.68
CA THR A 155 -4.10 0.18 -7.22
C THR A 155 -5.05 1.37 -7.07
N LEU A 156 -5.96 1.58 -8.01
CA LEU A 156 -6.95 2.66 -7.95
C LEU A 156 -7.85 2.51 -6.71
N VAL A 157 -8.37 1.31 -6.50
CA VAL A 157 -9.22 1.00 -5.35
C VAL A 157 -8.45 1.18 -4.04
N ALA A 158 -7.21 0.69 -3.96
CA ALA A 158 -6.36 0.83 -2.79
C ALA A 158 -6.08 2.32 -2.47
N PHE A 159 -5.72 3.13 -3.45
CA PHE A 159 -5.48 4.57 -3.23
C PHE A 159 -6.71 5.33 -2.72
N LEU A 160 -7.92 4.86 -3.03
CA LEU A 160 -9.16 5.51 -2.59
C LEU A 160 -9.69 4.96 -1.25
N THR A 161 -9.28 3.77 -0.85
CA THR A 161 -9.83 3.10 0.35
C THR A 161 -8.81 2.86 1.46
N MET A 162 -7.50 2.96 1.17
CA MET A 162 -6.47 2.77 2.20
C MET A 162 -6.27 4.05 3.02
N GLN A 163 -6.49 3.96 4.33
CA GLN A 163 -6.29 5.08 5.26
C GLN A 163 -4.90 5.72 5.11
N ALA A 164 -3.83 4.91 5.07
CA ALA A 164 -2.47 5.44 4.95
C ALA A 164 -2.21 6.18 3.63
N ALA A 165 -2.90 5.82 2.54
CA ALA A 165 -2.76 6.51 1.25
C ALA A 165 -3.49 7.86 1.24
N ILE A 166 -4.64 7.95 1.90
CA ILE A 166 -5.48 9.15 1.94
C ILE A 166 -5.03 10.12 3.04
N GLN A 167 -4.55 9.63 4.17
CA GLN A 167 -4.24 10.43 5.35
C GLN A 167 -3.36 11.66 5.07
N PRO A 168 -2.27 11.59 4.28
CA PRO A 168 -1.49 12.77 3.93
C PRO A 168 -2.29 13.85 3.19
N SER A 169 -3.28 13.42 2.40
CA SER A 169 -4.15 14.32 1.66
C SER A 169 -5.23 14.94 2.55
N LEU A 170 -5.73 14.23 3.56
CA LEU A 170 -6.71 14.76 4.51
C LEU A 170 -6.11 15.87 5.37
N ILE A 171 -4.85 15.75 5.78
CA ILE A 171 -4.13 16.76 6.58
C ILE A 171 -3.50 17.90 5.75
N ALA A 172 -3.59 17.86 4.43
CA ALA A 172 -3.08 18.92 3.57
C ALA A 172 -3.80 20.24 3.83
N LYS A 173 -3.10 21.37 3.68
CA LYS A 173 -3.61 22.72 3.98
C LYS A 173 -4.92 23.04 3.25
N ASP A 174 -4.99 22.65 1.98
CA ASP A 174 -6.15 22.88 1.11
C ASP A 174 -6.23 21.81 0.02
N ASP A 175 -7.34 21.79 -0.73
CA ASP A 175 -7.60 20.81 -1.78
C ASP A 175 -6.60 20.90 -2.94
N SER A 176 -6.14 22.11 -3.26
CA SER A 176 -5.14 22.32 -4.32
C SER A 176 -3.81 21.65 -3.96
N ASN A 177 -3.36 21.84 -2.71
CA ASN A 177 -2.13 21.21 -2.21
C ASN A 177 -2.28 19.68 -2.12
N ALA A 178 -3.42 19.17 -1.67
CA ALA A 178 -3.70 17.73 -1.65
C ALA A 178 -3.62 17.13 -3.06
N ARG A 179 -4.33 17.74 -4.02
CA ARG A 179 -4.35 17.29 -5.41
C ARG A 179 -2.98 17.37 -6.07
N ARG A 180 -2.28 18.50 -5.91
CA ARG A 180 -0.91 18.67 -6.43
C ARG A 180 0.04 17.63 -5.86
N GLY A 181 -0.04 17.34 -4.57
CA GLY A 181 0.78 16.32 -3.92
C GLY A 181 0.61 14.94 -4.55
N ILE A 182 -0.64 14.52 -4.81
CA ILE A 182 -0.91 13.23 -5.48
C ILE A 182 -0.39 13.25 -6.93
N VAL A 183 -0.64 14.33 -7.68
CA VAL A 183 -0.18 14.45 -9.08
C VAL A 183 1.35 14.41 -9.15
N PHE A 184 2.05 15.16 -8.30
CA PHE A 184 3.52 15.11 -8.24
C PHE A 184 4.03 13.72 -7.85
N GLY A 185 3.42 13.07 -6.86
CA GLY A 185 3.76 11.70 -6.48
C GLY A 185 3.56 10.71 -7.64
N ALA A 186 2.46 10.85 -8.38
CA ALA A 186 2.18 10.04 -9.57
C ALA A 186 3.22 10.25 -10.67
N LEU A 187 3.59 11.49 -10.95
CA LEU A 187 4.61 11.81 -11.95
C LEU A 187 6.00 11.31 -11.55
N LEU A 188 6.36 11.44 -10.28
CA LEU A 188 7.62 10.90 -9.76
C LEU A 188 7.68 9.37 -9.81
N ASN A 189 6.55 8.68 -9.71
CA ASN A 189 6.54 7.21 -9.83
C ASN A 189 7.00 6.70 -11.20
N LEU A 190 6.86 7.48 -12.28
CA LEU A 190 7.31 7.08 -13.63
C LEU A 190 8.83 6.90 -13.73
N PRO A 191 9.67 7.91 -13.42
CA PRO A 191 11.11 7.74 -13.51
C PRO A 191 11.64 6.63 -12.60
N CYS A 192 11.06 6.45 -11.41
CA CYS A 192 11.40 5.32 -10.53
C CYS A 192 11.15 3.98 -11.22
N GLY A 193 9.97 3.82 -11.81
CA GLY A 193 9.61 2.61 -12.56
C GLY A 193 10.55 2.36 -13.75
N PHE A 194 10.94 3.41 -14.48
CA PHE A 194 11.90 3.29 -15.59
C PHE A 194 13.30 2.87 -15.09
N ILE A 195 13.79 3.48 -14.03
CA ILE A 195 15.09 3.12 -13.45
C ILE A 195 15.09 1.63 -13.04
N CYS A 196 14.07 1.20 -12.31
CA CYS A 196 13.96 -0.20 -11.89
C CYS A 196 13.83 -1.17 -13.07
N ALA A 197 13.08 -0.81 -14.10
CA ALA A 197 12.94 -1.63 -15.32
C ALA A 197 14.26 -1.77 -16.05
N LEU A 198 14.99 -0.69 -16.28
CA LEU A 198 16.28 -0.70 -16.96
C LEU A 198 17.33 -1.51 -16.16
N LEU A 199 17.35 -1.40 -14.84
CA LEU A 199 18.24 -2.19 -14.00
C LEU A 199 17.87 -3.68 -14.05
N GLY A 200 16.57 -4.02 -14.05
CA GLY A 200 16.11 -5.39 -14.24
C GLY A 200 16.50 -5.96 -15.62
N MET A 201 16.36 -5.17 -16.68
CA MET A 201 16.77 -5.55 -18.03
C MET A 201 18.28 -5.73 -18.14
N ALA A 202 19.08 -4.88 -17.47
CA ALA A 202 20.53 -5.04 -17.39
C ALA A 202 20.91 -6.36 -16.70
N CYS A 203 20.22 -6.71 -15.62
CA CYS A 203 20.43 -7.99 -14.93
C CYS A 203 20.22 -9.19 -15.87
N MET A 204 19.11 -9.17 -16.61
CA MET A 204 18.78 -10.23 -17.56
C MET A 204 19.79 -10.30 -18.72
N THR A 205 20.15 -9.15 -19.30
CA THR A 205 21.11 -9.06 -20.42
C THR A 205 22.47 -9.64 -20.06
N MET A 206 22.89 -9.43 -18.82
CA MET A 206 24.18 -9.90 -18.31
C MET A 206 24.12 -11.30 -17.70
N ASN A 207 22.95 -11.97 -17.76
CA ASN A 207 22.71 -13.30 -17.18
C ASN A 207 23.18 -13.42 -15.72
N LEU A 208 22.95 -12.38 -14.91
CA LEU A 208 23.35 -12.41 -13.51
C LEU A 208 22.46 -13.37 -12.73
N ASP A 209 23.10 -14.19 -11.88
CA ASP A 209 22.37 -15.13 -11.03
C ASP A 209 21.59 -14.39 -9.93
N VAL A 210 20.28 -14.53 -9.99
CA VAL A 210 19.34 -14.01 -8.99
C VAL A 210 18.82 -15.10 -8.05
N GLN A 211 19.45 -16.28 -8.04
CA GLN A 211 19.10 -17.43 -7.19
C GLN A 211 17.62 -17.82 -7.31
N GLY A 212 17.04 -17.71 -8.49
CA GLY A 212 15.62 -17.97 -8.75
C GLY A 212 14.65 -16.92 -8.17
N ILE A 213 15.15 -15.82 -7.61
CA ILE A 213 14.37 -14.78 -6.95
C ILE A 213 14.44 -13.50 -7.78
N SER A 214 13.46 -13.26 -8.65
CA SER A 214 13.42 -12.09 -9.54
C SER A 214 13.49 -10.73 -8.81
N SER A 215 13.01 -10.66 -7.57
CA SER A 215 13.11 -9.44 -6.75
C SER A 215 14.55 -9.09 -6.34
N MET A 216 15.49 -10.02 -6.45
CA MET A 216 16.91 -9.76 -6.19
C MET A 216 17.63 -9.11 -7.38
N ALA A 217 17.04 -9.05 -8.57
CA ALA A 217 17.67 -8.52 -9.78
C ALA A 217 18.26 -7.12 -9.59
N PHE A 218 17.50 -6.22 -8.98
CA PHE A 218 17.96 -4.86 -8.66
C PHE A 218 19.22 -4.88 -7.77
N ALA A 219 19.15 -5.62 -6.66
CA ALA A 219 20.26 -5.71 -5.70
C ALA A 219 21.50 -6.32 -6.34
N THR A 220 21.34 -7.39 -7.10
CA THR A 220 22.44 -8.09 -7.78
C THR A 220 23.17 -7.18 -8.77
N VAL A 221 22.42 -6.44 -9.61
CA VAL A 221 23.03 -5.52 -10.59
C VAL A 221 23.79 -4.38 -9.91
N ILE A 222 23.20 -3.76 -8.89
CA ILE A 222 23.84 -2.67 -8.16
C ILE A 222 25.11 -3.15 -7.45
N ASN A 223 25.07 -4.33 -6.79
CA ASN A 223 26.24 -4.90 -6.13
C ASN A 223 27.37 -5.27 -7.11
N THR A 224 27.01 -5.74 -8.31
CA THR A 224 28.00 -6.18 -9.30
C THR A 224 28.72 -5.01 -9.98
N TYR A 225 28.00 -3.95 -10.29
CA TYR A 225 28.53 -2.87 -11.14
C TYR A 225 28.85 -1.58 -10.42
N CYS A 226 28.22 -1.29 -9.27
CA CYS A 226 28.48 -0.06 -8.53
C CYS A 226 29.61 -0.20 -7.50
N PRO A 227 30.34 0.88 -7.20
CA PRO A 227 31.32 0.89 -6.10
C PRO A 227 30.61 0.62 -4.75
N PRO A 228 31.28 -0.04 -3.78
CA PRO A 228 30.68 -0.42 -2.50
C PRO A 228 30.02 0.74 -1.73
N LEU A 229 30.66 1.91 -1.73
CA LEU A 229 30.12 3.11 -1.06
C LEU A 229 28.79 3.56 -1.69
N LEU A 230 28.72 3.60 -3.03
CA LEU A 230 27.49 3.97 -3.73
C LEU A 230 26.39 2.92 -3.54
N THR A 231 26.75 1.64 -3.62
CA THR A 231 25.85 0.53 -3.35
C THR A 231 25.21 0.65 -1.96
N SER A 232 26.02 0.86 -0.92
CA SER A 232 25.53 1.03 0.45
C SER A 232 24.66 2.28 0.59
N ALA A 233 25.00 3.38 -0.07
CA ALA A 233 24.20 4.61 -0.06
C ALA A 233 22.84 4.42 -0.76
N ILE A 234 22.79 3.70 -1.90
CA ILE A 234 21.55 3.38 -2.60
C ILE A 234 20.64 2.54 -1.68
N PHE A 235 21.16 1.46 -1.12
CA PHE A 235 20.35 0.59 -0.24
C PHE A 235 19.91 1.30 1.04
N ALA A 236 20.77 2.13 1.64
CA ALA A 236 20.40 2.93 2.80
C ALA A 236 19.26 3.91 2.48
N SER A 237 19.31 4.58 1.33
CA SER A 237 18.26 5.53 0.91
C SER A 237 16.92 4.82 0.64
N ILE A 238 16.93 3.65 0.00
CA ILE A 238 15.74 2.82 -0.20
C ILE A 238 15.21 2.32 1.15
N GLY A 239 16.08 1.85 2.04
CA GLY A 239 15.72 1.41 3.39
C GLY A 239 15.01 2.51 4.20
N LEU A 240 15.50 3.74 4.13
CA LEU A 240 14.84 4.89 4.77
C LEU A 240 13.43 5.12 4.24
N ILE A 241 13.19 5.03 2.93
CA ILE A 241 11.85 5.19 2.34
C ILE A 241 10.92 4.07 2.77
N VAL A 242 11.41 2.83 2.80
CA VAL A 242 10.61 1.69 3.26
C VAL A 242 10.25 1.84 4.74
N ILE A 243 11.19 2.30 5.60
CA ILE A 243 10.92 2.61 7.01
C ILE A 243 9.87 3.73 7.13
N CYS A 244 9.96 4.79 6.33
CA CYS A 244 8.96 5.86 6.31
C CYS A 244 7.57 5.35 5.88
N THR A 245 7.52 4.46 4.89
CA THR A 245 6.26 3.86 4.42
C THR A 245 5.64 2.98 5.51
N LEU A 246 6.45 2.16 6.17
CA LEU A 246 6.01 1.33 7.29
C LEU A 246 5.51 2.17 8.46
N ALA A 247 6.21 3.26 8.77
CA ALA A 247 5.77 4.22 9.79
C ALA A 247 4.43 4.87 9.44
N GLY A 248 4.21 5.25 8.18
CA GLY A 248 2.94 5.78 7.70
C GLY A 248 1.78 4.78 7.87
N GLN A 249 2.02 3.50 7.61
CA GLN A 249 1.04 2.43 7.85
C GLN A 249 0.75 2.25 9.34
N LEU A 250 1.78 2.24 10.20
CA LEU A 250 1.60 2.13 11.65
C LEU A 250 0.86 3.34 12.22
N LEU A 251 1.11 4.55 11.71
CA LEU A 251 0.36 5.74 12.09
C LEU A 251 -1.13 5.62 11.72
N ALA A 252 -1.43 5.17 10.50
CA ALA A 252 -2.81 4.95 10.05
C ALA A 252 -3.51 3.88 10.91
N ILE A 253 -2.83 2.80 11.25
CA ILE A 253 -3.33 1.76 12.18
C ILE A 253 -3.57 2.35 13.57
N GLY A 254 -2.67 3.18 14.07
CA GLY A 254 -2.85 3.89 15.33
C GLY A 254 -4.09 4.78 15.36
N THR A 255 -4.38 5.51 14.28
CA THR A 255 -5.60 6.33 14.19
C THR A 255 -6.86 5.46 14.20
N ILE A 256 -6.86 4.31 13.52
CA ILE A 256 -7.96 3.35 13.54
C ILE A 256 -8.16 2.76 14.95
N PHE A 257 -7.09 2.35 15.64
CA PHE A 257 -7.21 1.89 17.03
C PHE A 257 -7.72 2.97 17.99
N ARG A 258 -7.26 4.21 17.82
CA ARG A 258 -7.77 5.34 18.62
C ARG A 258 -9.28 5.47 18.47
N GLN A 259 -9.79 5.38 17.25
CA GLN A 259 -11.22 5.45 16.95
C GLN A 259 -11.98 4.26 17.53
N LEU A 260 -11.52 3.02 17.31
CA LEU A 260 -12.17 1.82 17.86
C LEU A 260 -12.27 1.83 19.38
N LEU A 261 -11.28 2.39 20.06
CA LEU A 261 -11.22 2.46 21.52
C LEU A 261 -11.81 3.74 22.10
N GLN A 262 -12.28 4.68 21.27
CA GLN A 262 -12.88 5.94 21.71
C GLN A 262 -14.01 5.75 22.73
N PRO A 263 -14.94 4.77 22.58
CA PRO A 263 -15.97 4.52 23.59
C PRO A 263 -15.38 4.12 24.95
N VAL A 264 -14.29 3.35 24.96
CA VAL A 264 -13.61 2.93 26.20
C VAL A 264 -12.89 4.10 26.85
N TYR A 265 -12.25 4.96 26.05
CA TYR A 265 -11.56 6.15 26.52
C TYR A 265 -12.53 7.14 27.15
N ASN A 266 -13.67 7.39 26.51
CA ASN A 266 -14.71 8.29 27.00
C ASN A 266 -15.34 7.75 28.29
N LYS A 267 -15.66 6.44 28.34
CA LYS A 267 -16.25 5.81 29.54
C LYS A 267 -15.34 5.93 30.77
N ASN A 268 -14.03 5.85 30.59
CA ASN A 268 -13.06 5.91 31.68
C ASN A 268 -12.48 7.31 31.91
N ASN A 269 -12.95 8.34 31.21
CA ASN A 269 -12.45 9.72 31.28
C ASN A 269 -10.91 9.81 31.19
N PHE A 270 -10.30 9.07 30.28
CA PHE A 270 -8.84 9.10 30.12
C PHE A 270 -8.38 10.43 29.54
N SER A 271 -7.29 10.96 30.11
CA SER A 271 -6.64 12.16 29.55
C SER A 271 -6.09 11.87 28.15
N ASP A 272 -5.95 12.91 27.34
CA ASP A 272 -5.39 12.80 25.96
C ASP A 272 -4.01 12.14 25.97
N LYS A 273 -3.17 12.47 26.97
CA LYS A 273 -1.85 11.86 27.13
C LYS A 273 -1.94 10.35 27.39
N LYS A 274 -2.88 9.90 28.23
CA LYS A 274 -3.08 8.47 28.52
C LYS A 274 -3.64 7.74 27.31
N THR A 275 -4.62 8.33 26.62
CA THR A 275 -5.20 7.82 25.37
C THR A 275 -4.11 7.61 24.32
N LEU A 276 -3.24 8.62 24.12
CA LEU A 276 -2.14 8.54 23.15
C LEU A 276 -1.14 7.43 23.52
N THR A 277 -0.80 7.30 24.82
CA THR A 277 0.12 6.26 25.28
C THR A 277 -0.45 4.86 25.05
N ILE A 278 -1.71 4.62 25.41
CA ILE A 278 -2.39 3.33 25.18
C ILE A 278 -2.42 3.01 23.69
N THR A 279 -2.80 3.96 22.85
CA THR A 279 -2.84 3.78 21.39
C THR A 279 -1.45 3.41 20.85
N ARG A 280 -0.39 4.07 21.30
CA ARG A 280 1.00 3.75 20.90
C ARG A 280 1.40 2.33 21.31
N VAL A 281 1.06 1.91 22.53
CA VAL A 281 1.36 0.55 23.00
C VAL A 281 0.63 -0.50 22.18
N ILE A 282 -0.66 -0.29 21.89
CA ILE A 282 -1.45 -1.22 21.08
C ILE A 282 -0.89 -1.29 19.65
N THR A 283 -0.54 -0.15 19.06
CA THR A 283 0.08 -0.10 17.71
C THR A 283 1.43 -0.81 17.70
N PHE A 284 2.22 -0.68 18.76
CA PHE A 284 3.49 -1.39 18.92
C PHE A 284 3.28 -2.90 18.97
N VAL A 285 2.36 -3.37 19.84
CA VAL A 285 2.02 -4.81 19.96
C VAL A 285 1.49 -5.34 18.63
N TYR A 286 0.62 -4.59 17.96
CA TYR A 286 0.13 -4.95 16.64
C TYR A 286 1.27 -5.09 15.63
N GLY A 287 2.20 -4.13 15.58
CA GLY A 287 3.40 -4.20 14.76
C GLY A 287 4.24 -5.45 15.03
N LEU A 288 4.44 -5.82 16.31
CA LEU A 288 5.15 -7.06 16.66
C LEU A 288 4.43 -8.30 16.15
N LEU A 289 3.10 -8.36 16.25
CA LEU A 289 2.32 -9.50 15.76
C LEU A 289 2.43 -9.67 14.24
N THR A 290 2.68 -8.61 13.48
CA THR A 290 2.89 -8.71 12.02
C THR A 290 4.21 -9.37 11.62
N ILE A 291 5.12 -9.63 12.55
CA ILE A 291 6.33 -10.43 12.30
C ILE A 291 5.94 -11.89 11.98
N ILE A 292 4.89 -12.42 12.61
CA ILE A 292 4.47 -13.81 12.43
C ILE A 292 4.18 -14.14 10.95
N PRO A 293 3.28 -13.43 10.25
CA PRO A 293 3.05 -13.70 8.84
C PRO A 293 4.27 -13.39 7.94
N THR A 294 5.22 -12.55 8.39
CA THR A 294 6.45 -12.29 7.62
C THR A 294 7.27 -13.57 7.40
N PHE A 295 7.27 -14.48 8.36
CA PHE A 295 7.98 -15.76 8.24
C PHE A 295 7.18 -16.83 7.48
N ALA A 296 5.86 -16.68 7.40
CA ALA A 296 4.99 -17.64 6.73
C ALA A 296 4.99 -17.46 5.19
N VAL A 297 5.39 -16.31 4.69
CA VAL A 297 5.29 -15.97 3.27
C VAL A 297 6.64 -16.21 2.56
N GLN A 298 6.60 -17.05 1.53
CA GLN A 298 7.76 -17.29 0.68
C GLN A 298 8.05 -16.09 -0.22
N GLN A 299 9.33 -15.74 -0.37
CA GLN A 299 9.82 -14.56 -1.09
C GLN A 299 9.39 -14.48 -2.56
N SER A 300 9.33 -15.59 -3.25
CA SER A 300 9.01 -15.67 -4.68
C SER A 300 7.55 -15.33 -5.02
N ALA A 301 6.63 -15.54 -4.08
CA ALA A 301 5.19 -15.34 -4.28
C ALA A 301 4.67 -13.98 -3.76
N LEU A 302 5.50 -13.21 -3.04
CA LEU A 302 5.08 -12.04 -2.30
C LEU A 302 4.30 -11.01 -3.12
N ASN A 303 4.83 -10.59 -4.27
CA ASN A 303 4.21 -9.51 -5.05
C ASN A 303 2.83 -9.87 -5.62
N GLN A 304 2.65 -11.11 -6.08
CA GLN A 304 1.34 -11.57 -6.56
C GLN A 304 0.36 -11.75 -5.41
N LEU A 305 0.81 -12.40 -4.33
CA LEU A 305 -0.02 -12.63 -3.15
C LEU A 305 -0.52 -11.32 -2.55
N VAL A 306 0.35 -10.32 -2.48
CA VAL A 306 0.02 -8.97 -2.01
C VAL A 306 -1.08 -8.33 -2.82
N THR A 307 -0.92 -8.28 -4.14
CA THR A 307 -1.90 -7.62 -5.01
C THR A 307 -3.26 -8.30 -4.87
N VAL A 308 -3.26 -9.63 -4.80
CA VAL A 308 -4.47 -10.44 -4.57
C VAL A 308 -5.10 -10.11 -3.20
N LEU A 309 -4.33 -10.16 -2.12
CA LEU A 309 -4.84 -9.95 -0.77
C LEU A 309 -5.27 -8.49 -0.53
N VAL A 310 -4.54 -7.52 -1.07
CA VAL A 310 -4.95 -6.11 -1.03
C VAL A 310 -6.30 -5.94 -1.74
N ALA A 311 -6.49 -6.55 -2.90
CA ALA A 311 -7.77 -6.51 -3.60
C ALA A 311 -8.92 -7.11 -2.78
N CYS A 312 -8.67 -8.20 -2.04
CA CYS A 312 -9.66 -8.87 -1.20
C CYS A 312 -10.15 -8.00 -0.04
N VAL A 313 -9.34 -7.05 0.42
CA VAL A 313 -9.70 -6.17 1.53
C VAL A 313 -10.19 -4.81 1.04
N THR A 314 -9.46 -4.17 0.12
CA THR A 314 -9.79 -2.82 -0.36
C THR A 314 -10.96 -2.80 -1.34
N GLY A 315 -11.11 -3.85 -2.16
CA GLY A 315 -12.20 -3.99 -3.12
C GLY A 315 -13.59 -3.90 -2.50
N PRO A 316 -13.88 -4.69 -1.44
CA PRO A 316 -15.15 -4.64 -0.74
C PRO A 316 -15.53 -3.25 -0.18
N MET A 317 -14.54 -2.49 0.26
CA MET A 317 -14.77 -1.17 0.86
C MET A 317 -15.08 -0.09 -0.18
N PHE A 318 -14.64 -0.28 -1.41
CA PHE A 318 -14.66 0.74 -2.46
C PHE A 318 -16.09 1.17 -2.82
N PHE A 319 -16.99 0.23 -3.07
CA PHE A 319 -18.38 0.55 -3.41
C PHE A 319 -19.08 1.27 -2.28
N SER A 320 -18.97 0.77 -1.04
CA SER A 320 -19.59 1.38 0.13
C SER A 320 -19.09 2.81 0.38
N LEU A 321 -17.79 3.08 0.13
CA LEU A 321 -17.21 4.40 0.25
C LEU A 321 -17.78 5.36 -0.82
N LEU A 322 -17.71 4.97 -2.10
CA LEU A 322 -18.21 5.80 -3.19
C LEU A 322 -19.73 6.03 -3.12
N ALA A 323 -20.49 4.96 -2.86
CA ALA A 323 -21.92 5.06 -2.70
C ALA A 323 -22.29 5.96 -1.50
N GLY A 324 -21.52 5.91 -0.41
CA GLY A 324 -21.71 6.82 0.72
C GLY A 324 -21.54 8.29 0.38
N MET A 325 -20.61 8.61 -0.53
CA MET A 325 -20.37 9.98 -0.97
C MET A 325 -21.41 10.49 -1.99
N TYR A 326 -21.79 9.64 -2.94
CA TYR A 326 -22.54 10.11 -4.12
C TYR A 326 -23.99 9.61 -4.19
N TRP A 327 -24.35 8.57 -3.46
CA TRP A 327 -25.68 7.96 -3.51
C TRP A 327 -26.42 8.10 -2.18
N LYS A 328 -27.31 9.11 -2.12
CA LYS A 328 -28.07 9.46 -0.91
C LYS A 328 -28.92 8.31 -0.36
N GLN A 329 -29.45 7.45 -1.22
CA GLN A 329 -30.32 6.33 -0.82
C GLN A 329 -29.58 5.15 -0.22
N MET A 330 -28.24 5.11 -0.31
CA MET A 330 -27.44 4.04 0.25
C MET A 330 -27.56 4.00 1.77
N ASN A 331 -27.99 2.86 2.32
CA ASN A 331 -28.21 2.67 3.75
C ASN A 331 -27.16 1.78 4.41
N SER A 332 -27.18 1.72 5.74
CA SER A 332 -26.20 0.99 6.56
C SER A 332 -26.24 -0.51 6.33
N THR A 333 -27.41 -1.09 6.11
CA THR A 333 -27.57 -2.52 5.82
C THR A 333 -26.93 -2.88 4.48
N ALA A 334 -27.19 -2.11 3.45
CA ALA A 334 -26.59 -2.30 2.13
C ALA A 334 -25.07 -2.14 2.14
N ALA A 335 -24.54 -1.15 2.86
CA ALA A 335 -23.11 -0.95 3.02
C ALA A 335 -22.45 -2.13 3.73
N SER A 336 -23.06 -2.64 4.81
CA SER A 336 -22.57 -3.83 5.53
C SER A 336 -22.52 -5.06 4.64
N TRP A 337 -23.60 -5.35 3.92
CA TRP A 337 -23.65 -6.52 3.03
C TRP A 337 -22.73 -6.41 1.83
N SER A 338 -22.53 -5.19 1.30
CA SER A 338 -21.54 -4.94 0.25
C SER A 338 -20.12 -5.30 0.72
N ILE A 339 -19.73 -4.84 1.91
CA ILE A 339 -18.39 -5.15 2.47
C ILE A 339 -18.25 -6.64 2.75
N ILE A 340 -19.22 -7.25 3.43
CA ILE A 340 -19.17 -8.65 3.83
C ILE A 340 -19.12 -9.56 2.60
N SER A 341 -20.03 -9.36 1.62
CA SER A 341 -20.07 -10.17 0.41
C SER A 341 -18.77 -10.10 -0.39
N GLY A 342 -18.18 -8.90 -0.48
CA GLY A 342 -16.90 -8.74 -1.16
C GLY A 342 -15.74 -9.44 -0.44
N ILE A 343 -15.66 -9.36 0.90
CA ILE A 343 -14.63 -10.08 1.69
C ILE A 343 -14.82 -11.60 1.53
N VAL A 344 -16.04 -12.10 1.70
CA VAL A 344 -16.34 -13.53 1.56
C VAL A 344 -15.99 -14.03 0.15
N THR A 345 -16.36 -13.29 -0.88
CA THR A 345 -15.99 -13.59 -2.27
C THR A 345 -14.48 -13.65 -2.44
N GLY A 346 -13.75 -12.67 -1.90
CA GLY A 346 -12.30 -12.64 -1.96
C GLY A 346 -11.65 -13.85 -1.30
N VAL A 347 -12.10 -14.19 -0.10
CA VAL A 347 -11.59 -15.37 0.63
C VAL A 347 -11.88 -16.67 -0.15
N ILE A 348 -13.10 -16.87 -0.62
CA ILE A 348 -13.47 -18.05 -1.42
C ILE A 348 -12.57 -18.11 -2.67
N TRP A 349 -12.38 -17.00 -3.38
CA TRP A 349 -11.59 -16.95 -4.61
C TRP A 349 -10.12 -17.34 -4.40
N VAL A 350 -9.53 -16.92 -3.26
CA VAL A 350 -8.15 -17.27 -2.89
C VAL A 350 -8.06 -18.74 -2.46
N VAL A 351 -8.96 -19.19 -1.58
CA VAL A 351 -8.95 -20.56 -1.05
C VAL A 351 -9.19 -21.62 -2.14
N THR A 352 -10.05 -21.32 -3.12
CA THR A 352 -10.29 -22.20 -4.25
C THR A 352 -9.18 -22.20 -5.32
N GLY A 353 -8.14 -21.35 -5.15
CA GLY A 353 -7.05 -21.26 -6.13
C GLY A 353 -7.42 -20.53 -7.43
N MET A 354 -8.63 -20.01 -7.56
CA MET A 354 -9.12 -19.31 -8.76
C MET A 354 -8.32 -18.01 -9.05
N SER A 355 -7.63 -17.47 -8.05
CA SER A 355 -6.75 -16.31 -8.18
C SER A 355 -5.60 -16.53 -9.17
N ALA A 356 -5.22 -17.77 -9.45
CA ALA A 356 -4.23 -18.11 -10.48
C ALA A 356 -4.73 -17.84 -11.92
N ALA A 357 -6.04 -18.05 -12.17
CA ALA A 357 -6.66 -17.85 -13.48
C ALA A 357 -7.14 -16.40 -13.67
N TRP A 358 -7.83 -15.87 -12.67
CA TRP A 358 -8.42 -14.54 -12.67
C TRP A 358 -8.12 -13.78 -11.40
N HIS A 359 -7.66 -12.55 -11.52
CA HIS A 359 -7.39 -11.70 -10.38
C HIS A 359 -8.68 -11.39 -9.59
N PRO A 360 -8.69 -11.51 -8.25
CA PRO A 360 -9.90 -11.36 -7.42
C PRO A 360 -10.65 -10.05 -7.63
N VAL A 361 -9.95 -8.97 -7.97
CA VAL A 361 -10.56 -7.64 -8.18
C VAL A 361 -11.70 -7.66 -9.20
N TYR A 362 -11.61 -8.53 -10.22
CA TYR A 362 -12.63 -8.66 -11.27
C TYR A 362 -13.97 -9.23 -10.79
N ILE A 363 -13.95 -9.98 -9.69
CA ILE A 363 -15.14 -10.58 -9.12
C ILE A 363 -15.60 -9.82 -7.87
N ILE A 364 -14.67 -9.38 -7.04
CA ILE A 364 -15.00 -8.70 -5.80
C ILE A 364 -15.72 -7.38 -6.06
N LEU A 365 -15.23 -6.55 -7.00
CA LEU A 365 -15.86 -5.27 -7.30
C LEU A 365 -17.30 -5.43 -7.82
N PRO A 366 -17.59 -6.25 -8.83
CA PRO A 366 -18.97 -6.47 -9.25
C PRO A 366 -19.85 -7.08 -8.16
N VAL A 367 -19.39 -8.10 -7.44
CA VAL A 367 -20.20 -8.77 -6.41
C VAL A 367 -20.55 -7.80 -5.28
N SER A 368 -19.56 -7.07 -4.73
CA SER A 368 -19.82 -6.09 -3.67
C SER A 368 -20.76 -4.99 -4.12
N SER A 369 -20.62 -4.53 -5.38
CA SER A 369 -21.47 -3.48 -5.95
C SER A 369 -22.90 -3.97 -6.19
N VAL A 370 -23.06 -5.14 -6.79
CA VAL A 370 -24.38 -5.72 -7.10
C VAL A 370 -25.13 -6.06 -5.82
N VAL A 371 -24.47 -6.71 -4.86
CA VAL A 371 -25.10 -7.03 -3.56
C VAL A 371 -25.49 -5.76 -2.83
N GLY A 372 -24.61 -4.76 -2.74
CA GLY A 372 -24.92 -3.48 -2.14
C GLY A 372 -26.10 -2.78 -2.82
N PHE A 373 -26.14 -2.79 -4.15
CA PHE A 373 -27.26 -2.23 -4.92
C PHE A 373 -28.58 -2.95 -4.65
N ILE A 374 -28.60 -4.28 -4.73
CA ILE A 374 -29.81 -5.11 -4.52
C ILE A 374 -30.34 -4.91 -3.10
N VAL A 375 -29.46 -5.04 -2.08
CA VAL A 375 -29.86 -4.87 -0.68
C VAL A 375 -30.39 -3.47 -0.43
N CYS A 376 -29.76 -2.43 -1.01
CA CYS A 376 -30.27 -1.07 -0.89
C CYS A 376 -31.69 -0.94 -1.46
N LYS A 377 -31.94 -1.50 -2.63
CA LYS A 377 -33.29 -1.47 -3.26
C LYS A 377 -34.34 -2.24 -2.45
N LEU A 378 -33.97 -3.37 -1.88
CA LEU A 378 -34.88 -4.18 -1.06
C LEU A 378 -35.21 -3.50 0.27
N THR A 379 -34.21 -2.89 0.91
CA THR A 379 -34.37 -2.27 2.22
C THR A 379 -34.95 -0.86 2.15
N SER A 380 -34.75 -0.11 1.05
CA SER A 380 -35.38 1.21 0.86
C SER A 380 -36.88 1.14 0.61
N LYS A 381 -37.41 0.02 0.06
CA LYS A 381 -38.85 -0.19 -0.12
C LYS A 381 -39.60 -0.43 1.20
N ASN A 382 -38.89 -0.82 2.26
CA ASN A 382 -39.50 -1.13 3.57
C ASN A 382 -39.54 0.08 4.53
N GLY A 383 -39.39 1.31 4.04
CA GLY A 383 -39.69 2.52 4.80
C GLY A 383 -38.72 2.87 5.94
N ILE A 384 -37.53 2.30 5.96
CA ILE A 384 -36.48 2.69 6.93
C ILE A 384 -35.51 3.63 6.22
N ALA A 385 -35.95 4.86 6.01
CA ALA A 385 -35.05 5.99 5.86
C ALA A 385 -34.58 6.35 7.29
N GLU A 386 -33.49 5.73 7.75
CA GLU A 386 -32.77 6.27 8.89
C GLU A 386 -32.10 7.56 8.42
N VAL A 387 -32.58 8.67 8.96
CA VAL A 387 -32.08 10.04 8.85
C VAL A 387 -30.74 10.17 9.55
#